data_24898a3591bff8dd2257ab9f2aa1d112
#
_entry.id   24898a3591bff8dd2257ab9f2aa1d112
#
_cell.length_a   1.000
_cell.length_b   1.000
_cell.length_c   1.000
_cell.angle_alpha   90.00
_cell.angle_beta   90.00
_cell.angle_gamma   90.00
#
_symmetry.space_group_name_H-M   'P 1'
#
loop_
_entity.id
_entity.type
_entity.pdbx_description
1 polymer ?
#
loop_
_entity_poly.entity_id
_entity_poly.type
_entity_poly.pdbx_seq_one_letter_code
_entity_poly.pdbx_strand_id
1 'polypeptide(L)'
;MDIIDINTYFGAFPTQHAGSTPESLVAQLDRFGIRQAFTLSTLGMFYSDEAGNAHTREVAEASNRRLLPVATLNPGAHLNDPREMIDQIAAGPFALCRFFPQLQDWPIDYAPFAQTLKYLSERKKAVMVSVGKVGDITTLARILPDSTMPVILTRVHGPTLAEALAVMRENSAIHLETHSLLVPDGLTRIKDLVGAERLIFGSGAAARSLSAALMYVQKSSLSDQEKAAVLGGNALRLLSAAKGGH
;
A
#
# COMPACT_ATOMS: atom_id res chain seq x y z
N MET A 1 -1.15 19.35 -10.89
CA MET A 1 -1.23 17.89 -10.74
C MET A 1 -1.07 17.57 -9.26
N ASP A 2 -2.03 16.89 -8.67
CA ASP A 2 -1.96 16.50 -7.26
C ASP A 2 -1.17 15.19 -7.12
N ILE A 3 -0.04 15.24 -6.42
CA ILE A 3 0.75 14.04 -6.14
C ILE A 3 0.28 13.45 -4.81
N ILE A 4 -0.02 12.15 -4.81
CA ILE A 4 -0.45 11.38 -3.65
C ILE A 4 0.44 10.17 -3.50
N ASP A 5 1.11 10.07 -2.37
CA ASP A 5 1.97 8.94 -2.04
C ASP A 5 1.16 7.90 -1.25
N ILE A 6 1.05 6.67 -1.79
CA ILE A 6 0.24 5.63 -1.13
C ILE A 6 1.03 4.82 -0.09
N ASN A 7 2.33 5.01 0.04
CA ASN A 7 3.20 4.14 0.83
C ASN A 7 4.26 4.94 1.58
N THR A 8 3.92 5.43 2.77
CA THR A 8 4.84 6.11 3.67
C THR A 8 4.73 5.58 5.10
N TYR A 9 5.75 5.87 5.91
CA TYR A 9 5.86 5.42 7.29
C TYR A 9 6.32 6.54 8.19
N PHE A 10 5.99 6.46 9.47
CA PHE A 10 6.58 7.27 10.53
C PHE A 10 6.83 6.42 11.78
N GLY A 11 7.78 6.83 12.60
CA GLY A 11 8.23 6.10 13.78
C GLY A 11 9.63 5.51 13.62
N ALA A 12 10.10 4.79 14.63
CA ALA A 12 11.39 4.17 14.66
C ALA A 12 11.43 2.87 13.86
N PHE A 13 12.53 2.62 13.17
CA PHE A 13 12.83 1.32 12.54
C PHE A 13 13.91 0.61 13.36
N PRO A 14 13.77 -0.70 13.65
CA PRO A 14 14.73 -1.43 14.49
C PRO A 14 16.16 -1.43 13.98
N THR A 15 16.35 -1.30 12.66
CA THR A 15 17.66 -1.39 11.99
C THR A 15 18.14 -0.08 11.39
N GLN A 16 17.41 1.01 11.56
CA GLN A 16 17.76 2.33 11.02
C GLN A 16 18.00 3.30 12.15
N HIS A 17 19.08 4.11 12.04
CA HIS A 17 19.50 5.04 13.08
C HIS A 17 18.60 6.29 13.20
N ALA A 18 17.79 6.58 12.20
CA ALA A 18 16.87 7.72 12.23
C ALA A 18 15.45 7.24 11.92
N GLY A 19 14.60 7.25 12.93
CA GLY A 19 13.15 7.20 12.73
C GLY A 19 12.68 8.48 12.01
N SER A 20 11.55 8.38 11.33
CA SER A 20 10.89 9.57 10.79
C SER A 20 9.79 9.99 11.74
N THR A 21 9.81 11.26 12.18
CA THR A 21 8.65 11.81 12.88
C THR A 21 7.57 12.23 11.87
N PRO A 22 6.30 12.33 12.29
CA PRO A 22 5.24 12.84 11.41
C PRO A 22 5.57 14.20 10.80
N GLU A 23 6.18 15.10 11.58
CA GLU A 23 6.58 16.44 11.14
C GLU A 23 7.69 16.38 10.07
N SER A 24 8.67 15.52 10.26
CA SER A 24 9.74 15.33 9.28
C SER A 24 9.22 14.70 7.99
N LEU A 25 8.24 13.82 8.06
CA LEU A 25 7.55 13.27 6.89
C LEU A 25 6.80 14.38 6.15
N VAL A 26 6.00 15.20 6.85
CA VAL A 26 5.27 16.32 6.24
C VAL A 26 6.23 17.31 5.58
N ALA A 27 7.34 17.65 6.23
CA ALA A 27 8.35 18.52 5.65
C ALA A 27 8.97 17.94 4.36
N GLN A 28 9.15 16.61 4.29
CA GLN A 28 9.58 15.96 3.05
C GLN A 28 8.50 16.04 1.96
N LEU A 29 7.22 15.81 2.30
CA LEU A 29 6.11 15.95 1.36
C LEU A 29 6.07 17.37 0.78
N ASP A 30 6.23 18.41 1.61
CA ASP A 30 6.25 19.81 1.19
C ASP A 30 7.40 20.09 0.23
N ARG A 31 8.60 19.62 0.58
CA ARG A 31 9.80 19.80 -0.24
C ARG A 31 9.65 19.25 -1.67
N PHE A 32 8.87 18.15 -1.82
CA PHE A 32 8.68 17.49 -3.12
C PHE A 32 7.31 17.77 -3.75
N GLY A 33 6.52 18.70 -3.20
CA GLY A 33 5.22 19.08 -3.72
C GLY A 33 4.17 17.96 -3.67
N ILE A 34 4.30 17.05 -2.71
CA ILE A 34 3.32 15.97 -2.49
C ILE A 34 2.20 16.52 -1.63
N ARG A 35 0.97 16.44 -2.15
CA ARG A 35 -0.21 16.99 -1.50
C ARG A 35 -0.62 16.19 -0.27
N GLN A 36 -0.64 14.88 -0.37
CA GLN A 36 -1.08 13.96 0.67
C GLN A 36 -0.28 12.66 0.62
N ALA A 37 -0.12 12.02 1.76
CA ALA A 37 0.45 10.69 1.83
C ALA A 37 -0.39 9.75 2.69
N PHE A 38 -0.59 8.53 2.21
CA PHE A 38 -1.07 7.42 3.03
C PHE A 38 0.08 6.92 3.88
N THR A 39 -0.13 6.85 5.18
CA THR A 39 0.92 6.54 6.14
C THR A 39 0.45 5.63 7.25
N LEU A 40 1.40 4.95 7.87
CA LEU A 40 1.19 4.13 9.06
C LEU A 40 2.34 4.27 10.05
N SER A 41 2.04 4.03 11.32
CA SER A 41 3.04 3.96 12.38
C SER A 41 3.82 2.65 12.30
N THR A 42 5.15 2.74 12.43
CA THR A 42 6.02 1.56 12.54
C THR A 42 5.70 0.68 13.76
N LEU A 43 5.02 1.22 14.78
CA LEU A 43 4.52 0.41 15.89
C LEU A 43 3.62 -0.73 15.42
N GLY A 44 2.77 -0.49 14.40
CA GLY A 44 1.91 -1.51 13.83
C GLY A 44 2.67 -2.60 13.08
N MET A 45 3.85 -2.25 12.53
CA MET A 45 4.68 -3.20 11.80
C MET A 45 5.46 -4.14 12.73
N PHE A 46 6.00 -3.61 13.84
CA PHE A 46 7.03 -4.27 14.64
C PHE A 46 6.59 -4.66 16.05
N TYR A 47 5.47 -4.12 16.56
CA TYR A 47 5.06 -4.32 17.94
C TYR A 47 3.61 -4.77 18.08
N SER A 48 2.65 -3.92 17.75
CA SER A 48 1.21 -4.19 17.88
C SER A 48 0.43 -3.41 16.82
N ASP A 49 -0.37 -4.09 16.03
CA ASP A 49 -1.24 -3.46 15.05
C ASP A 49 -2.29 -2.56 15.73
N GLU A 50 -2.85 -2.94 16.88
CA GLU A 50 -3.77 -2.11 17.65
C GLU A 50 -3.13 -0.78 18.08
N ALA A 51 -1.97 -0.83 18.75
CA ALA A 51 -1.23 0.35 19.17
C ALA A 51 -0.78 1.21 17.97
N GLY A 52 -0.33 0.56 16.90
CA GLY A 52 0.08 1.23 15.67
C GLY A 52 -1.08 1.92 14.96
N ASN A 53 -2.26 1.30 14.92
CA ASN A 53 -3.45 1.88 14.31
C ASN A 53 -4.00 3.06 15.13
N ALA A 54 -3.99 2.97 16.47
CA ALA A 54 -4.34 4.09 17.34
C ALA A 54 -3.42 5.30 17.10
N HIS A 55 -2.10 5.09 17.11
CA HIS A 55 -1.11 6.14 16.85
C HIS A 55 -1.22 6.70 15.42
N THR A 56 -1.47 5.84 14.42
CA THR A 56 -1.66 6.29 13.03
C THR A 56 -2.88 7.21 12.90
N ARG A 57 -3.99 6.88 13.56
CA ARG A 57 -5.20 7.70 13.58
C ARG A 57 -4.95 9.05 14.22
N GLU A 58 -4.34 9.09 15.40
CA GLU A 58 -4.01 10.32 16.12
C GLU A 58 -3.17 11.27 15.25
N VAL A 59 -2.09 10.77 14.65
CA VAL A 59 -1.20 11.55 13.78
C VAL A 59 -1.94 12.04 12.53
N ALA A 60 -2.78 11.21 11.93
CA ALA A 60 -3.55 11.61 10.75
C ALA A 60 -4.55 12.73 11.08
N GLU A 61 -5.24 12.65 12.19
CA GLU A 61 -6.17 13.68 12.68
C GLU A 61 -5.45 15.02 12.92
N ALA A 62 -4.25 14.99 13.54
CA ALA A 62 -3.44 16.18 13.79
C ALA A 62 -2.80 16.80 12.53
N SER A 63 -2.74 16.09 11.42
CA SER A 63 -1.98 16.46 10.21
C SER A 63 -2.68 17.42 9.25
N ASN A 64 -3.87 17.96 9.59
CA ASN A 64 -4.69 18.75 8.67
C ASN A 64 -4.92 18.06 7.31
N ARG A 65 -5.21 16.77 7.32
CA ARG A 65 -5.43 15.92 6.14
C ARG A 65 -4.21 15.78 5.20
N ARG A 66 -3.01 16.09 5.68
CA ARG A 66 -1.77 15.85 4.93
C ARG A 66 -1.40 14.38 4.96
N LEU A 67 -1.64 13.72 6.09
CA LEU A 67 -1.41 12.30 6.30
C LEU A 67 -2.77 11.58 6.37
N LEU A 68 -2.93 10.54 5.56
CA LEU A 68 -4.13 9.72 5.50
C LEU A 68 -3.82 8.36 6.15
N PRO A 69 -4.65 7.91 7.10
CA PRO A 69 -4.31 6.73 7.88
C PRO A 69 -4.45 5.43 7.10
N VAL A 70 -3.45 4.57 7.25
CA VAL A 70 -3.46 3.17 6.77
C VAL A 70 -3.48 2.26 7.99
N ALA A 71 -4.43 1.32 8.03
CA ALA A 71 -4.46 0.32 9.08
C ALA A 71 -3.41 -0.76 8.83
N THR A 72 -2.58 -1.05 9.81
CA THR A 72 -1.74 -2.25 9.81
C THR A 72 -2.51 -3.40 10.41
N LEU A 73 -2.43 -4.58 9.82
CA LEU A 73 -3.05 -5.80 10.31
C LEU A 73 -2.03 -6.93 10.37
N ASN A 74 -2.03 -7.64 11.49
CA ASN A 74 -1.29 -8.88 11.67
C ASN A 74 -2.27 -10.03 11.93
N PRO A 75 -2.61 -10.84 10.93
CA PRO A 75 -3.57 -11.94 11.10
C PRO A 75 -3.16 -12.96 12.16
N GLY A 76 -1.85 -13.08 12.47
CA GLY A 76 -1.33 -13.99 13.49
C GLY A 76 -1.47 -13.48 14.92
N ALA A 77 -1.70 -12.17 15.11
CA ALA A 77 -1.85 -11.59 16.44
C ALA A 77 -3.26 -11.79 17.02
N HIS A 78 -4.25 -12.09 16.19
CA HIS A 78 -5.65 -12.21 16.58
C HIS A 78 -6.06 -13.68 16.66
N LEU A 79 -6.01 -14.25 17.86
CA LEU A 79 -6.37 -15.66 18.12
C LEU A 79 -7.87 -15.94 18.07
N ASN A 80 -8.68 -14.89 18.17
CA ASN A 80 -10.13 -14.95 18.10
C ASN A 80 -10.63 -14.59 16.68
N ASP A 81 -11.94 -14.52 16.52
CA ASP A 81 -12.59 -14.07 15.28
C ASP A 81 -12.13 -12.64 14.93
N PRO A 82 -11.51 -12.40 13.77
CA PRO A 82 -11.01 -11.07 13.41
C PRO A 82 -12.13 -10.07 13.03
N ARG A 83 -13.40 -10.47 12.99
CA ARG A 83 -14.52 -9.63 12.54
C ARG A 83 -14.65 -8.36 13.34
N GLU A 84 -14.60 -8.44 14.66
CA GLU A 84 -14.73 -7.26 15.52
C GLU A 84 -13.68 -6.20 15.22
N MET A 85 -12.42 -6.61 15.10
CA MET A 85 -11.30 -5.72 14.75
C MET A 85 -11.49 -5.14 13.34
N ILE A 86 -11.93 -5.95 12.37
CA ILE A 86 -12.19 -5.49 11.00
C ILE A 86 -13.37 -4.52 10.97
N ASP A 87 -14.42 -4.73 11.75
CA ASP A 87 -15.55 -3.81 11.87
C ASP A 87 -15.12 -2.46 12.47
N GLN A 88 -14.26 -2.46 13.48
CA GLN A 88 -13.68 -1.22 14.04
C GLN A 88 -12.84 -0.46 13.00
N ILE A 89 -12.03 -1.16 12.21
CA ILE A 89 -11.26 -0.57 11.12
C ILE A 89 -12.17 -0.04 10.01
N ALA A 90 -13.23 -0.78 9.69
CA ALA A 90 -14.20 -0.38 8.68
C ALA A 90 -14.99 0.86 9.07
N ALA A 91 -15.36 0.99 10.33
CA ALA A 91 -16.03 2.18 10.89
C ALA A 91 -15.08 3.38 11.07
N GLY A 92 -13.77 3.13 11.12
CA GLY A 92 -12.74 4.15 11.32
C GLY A 92 -12.33 4.86 10.01
N PRO A 93 -11.35 5.77 10.09
CA PRO A 93 -10.91 6.60 8.96
C PRO A 93 -10.03 5.85 7.94
N PHE A 94 -9.80 4.57 8.12
CA PHE A 94 -8.89 3.77 7.31
C PHE A 94 -9.51 3.36 5.98
N ALA A 95 -9.01 3.90 4.87
CA ALA A 95 -9.41 3.52 3.52
C ALA A 95 -8.60 2.33 2.97
N LEU A 96 -7.45 2.03 3.57
CA LEU A 96 -6.48 1.05 3.13
C LEU A 96 -5.98 0.22 4.31
N CYS A 97 -5.88 -1.09 4.14
CA CYS A 97 -5.31 -2.02 5.10
C CYS A 97 -3.99 -2.58 4.58
N ARG A 98 -2.98 -2.64 5.42
CA ARG A 98 -1.61 -3.02 5.08
C ARG A 98 -1.19 -4.31 5.74
N PHE A 99 -0.53 -5.21 4.97
CA PHE A 99 -0.03 -6.51 5.42
C PHE A 99 1.46 -6.66 5.14
N PHE A 100 2.18 -7.26 6.09
CA PHE A 100 3.62 -7.47 6.07
C PHE A 100 4.00 -8.94 6.32
N PRO A 101 3.62 -9.90 5.46
CA PRO A 101 3.80 -11.33 5.71
C PRO A 101 5.22 -11.70 6.13
N GLN A 102 6.22 -11.28 5.35
CA GLN A 102 7.62 -11.63 5.59
C GLN A 102 8.22 -10.94 6.83
N LEU A 103 7.74 -9.74 7.17
CA LEU A 103 8.20 -8.99 8.33
C LEU A 103 7.62 -9.56 9.63
N GLN A 104 6.40 -10.07 9.56
CA GLN A 104 5.64 -10.61 10.67
C GLN A 104 5.67 -12.14 10.72
N ASP A 105 6.54 -12.75 9.88
CA ASP A 105 6.86 -14.19 9.86
C ASP A 105 5.67 -15.13 9.65
N TRP A 106 4.82 -14.82 8.66
CA TRP A 106 3.74 -15.71 8.23
C TRP A 106 3.69 -15.84 6.69
N PRO A 107 3.31 -17.03 6.17
CA PRO A 107 3.24 -17.28 4.73
C PRO A 107 1.97 -16.70 4.11
N ILE A 108 2.01 -16.41 2.80
CA ILE A 108 0.87 -15.82 2.07
C ILE A 108 -0.38 -16.71 2.11
N ASP A 109 -0.23 -18.03 2.13
CA ASP A 109 -1.34 -19.01 2.23
C ASP A 109 -1.81 -19.25 3.67
N TYR A 110 -1.45 -18.38 4.61
CA TYR A 110 -1.87 -18.46 6.00
C TYR A 110 -3.39 -18.35 6.15
N ALA A 111 -4.03 -19.36 6.73
CA ALA A 111 -5.48 -19.43 6.84
C ALA A 111 -6.14 -18.20 7.51
N PRO A 112 -5.60 -17.64 8.62
CA PRO A 112 -6.13 -16.40 9.20
C PRO A 112 -6.03 -15.21 8.26
N PHE A 113 -5.02 -15.13 7.38
CA PHE A 113 -4.93 -14.08 6.38
C PHE A 113 -6.01 -14.21 5.32
N ALA A 114 -6.25 -15.40 4.79
CA ALA A 114 -7.34 -15.65 3.83
C ALA A 114 -8.71 -15.27 4.42
N GLN A 115 -8.95 -15.60 5.70
CA GLN A 115 -10.15 -15.20 6.41
C GLN A 115 -10.26 -13.68 6.57
N THR A 116 -9.19 -13.02 6.94
CA THR A 116 -9.11 -11.55 7.04
C THR A 116 -9.43 -10.87 5.71
N LEU A 117 -8.86 -11.36 4.59
CA LEU A 117 -9.14 -10.84 3.24
C LEU A 117 -10.63 -10.97 2.88
N LYS A 118 -11.26 -12.09 3.21
CA LYS A 118 -12.69 -12.27 2.99
C LYS A 118 -13.51 -11.21 3.72
N TYR A 119 -13.25 -10.97 5.00
CA TYR A 119 -14.00 -9.98 5.78
C TYR A 119 -13.74 -8.54 5.32
N LEU A 120 -12.50 -8.20 4.94
CA LEU A 120 -12.18 -6.89 4.37
C LEU A 120 -12.89 -6.66 3.03
N SER A 121 -13.01 -7.71 2.22
CA SER A 121 -13.76 -7.69 0.96
C SER A 121 -15.24 -7.38 1.18
N GLU A 122 -15.88 -8.01 2.17
CA GLU A 122 -17.27 -7.75 2.56
C GLU A 122 -17.48 -6.27 2.99
N ARG A 123 -16.44 -5.61 3.55
CA ARG A 123 -16.44 -4.18 3.92
C ARG A 123 -15.90 -3.27 2.82
N LYS A 124 -15.65 -3.79 1.62
CA LYS A 124 -15.12 -3.05 0.48
C LYS A 124 -13.83 -2.27 0.77
N LYS A 125 -12.98 -2.78 1.65
CA LYS A 125 -11.69 -2.16 2.00
C LYS A 125 -10.63 -2.54 1.00
N ALA A 126 -9.83 -1.56 0.55
CA ALA A 126 -8.64 -1.83 -0.24
C ALA A 126 -7.54 -2.45 0.64
N VAL A 127 -6.75 -3.34 0.07
CA VAL A 127 -5.63 -3.97 0.76
C VAL A 127 -4.31 -3.72 0.04
N MET A 128 -3.23 -3.59 0.80
CA MET A 128 -1.88 -3.47 0.28
C MET A 128 -1.02 -4.56 0.93
N VAL A 129 -0.41 -5.41 0.12
CA VAL A 129 0.32 -6.60 0.57
C VAL A 129 1.78 -6.50 0.14
N SER A 130 2.70 -6.68 1.10
CA SER A 130 4.12 -6.83 0.79
C SER A 130 4.38 -8.23 0.25
N VAL A 131 4.81 -8.30 -1.00
CA VAL A 131 5.27 -9.52 -1.66
C VAL A 131 6.77 -9.40 -1.96
N GLY A 132 7.53 -10.45 -1.81
CA GLY A 132 8.98 -10.34 -1.99
C GLY A 132 9.65 -11.63 -2.42
N LYS A 133 8.91 -12.73 -2.42
CA LYS A 133 9.37 -14.03 -2.91
C LYS A 133 8.61 -14.41 -4.15
N VAL A 134 9.28 -15.11 -5.07
CA VAL A 134 8.63 -15.76 -6.22
C VAL A 134 7.65 -16.80 -5.68
N GLY A 135 6.43 -16.80 -6.21
CA GLY A 135 5.32 -17.63 -5.74
C GLY A 135 4.35 -16.92 -4.80
N ASP A 136 4.77 -15.82 -4.13
CA ASP A 136 3.90 -15.06 -3.23
C ASP A 136 2.66 -14.51 -3.95
N ILE A 137 2.82 -13.96 -5.15
CA ILE A 137 1.75 -13.30 -5.91
C ILE A 137 0.76 -14.33 -6.47
N THR A 138 1.27 -15.43 -6.99
CA THR A 138 0.44 -16.55 -7.46
C THR A 138 -0.37 -17.15 -6.31
N THR A 139 0.26 -17.31 -5.15
CA THR A 139 -0.39 -17.82 -3.94
C THR A 139 -1.45 -16.83 -3.43
N LEU A 140 -1.13 -15.53 -3.39
CA LEU A 140 -2.10 -14.50 -3.03
C LEU A 140 -3.32 -14.53 -3.94
N ALA A 141 -3.12 -14.61 -5.26
CA ALA A 141 -4.22 -14.63 -6.23
C ALA A 141 -5.20 -15.80 -6.01
N ARG A 142 -4.71 -16.95 -5.51
CA ARG A 142 -5.54 -18.13 -5.23
C ARG A 142 -6.41 -17.98 -3.99
N ILE A 143 -5.98 -17.17 -3.03
CA ILE A 143 -6.71 -16.97 -1.76
C ILE A 143 -7.54 -15.69 -1.75
N LEU A 144 -7.43 -14.85 -2.78
CA LEU A 144 -8.27 -13.66 -2.90
C LEU A 144 -9.74 -14.08 -3.02
N PRO A 145 -10.64 -13.40 -2.30
CA PRO A 145 -12.07 -13.63 -2.48
C PRO A 145 -12.49 -13.25 -3.91
N ASP A 146 -13.51 -13.91 -4.42
CA ASP A 146 -14.15 -13.53 -5.69
C ASP A 146 -14.89 -12.20 -5.53
N SER A 147 -14.17 -11.10 -5.70
CA SER A 147 -14.65 -9.74 -5.47
C SER A 147 -13.85 -8.71 -6.24
N THR A 148 -14.37 -7.51 -6.30
CA THR A 148 -13.69 -6.33 -6.87
C THR A 148 -12.83 -5.59 -5.85
N MET A 149 -12.50 -6.20 -4.71
CA MET A 149 -11.65 -5.58 -3.68
C MET A 149 -10.30 -5.19 -4.25
N PRO A 150 -9.91 -3.91 -4.20
CA PRO A 150 -8.61 -3.49 -4.71
C PRO A 150 -7.45 -4.09 -3.90
N VAL A 151 -6.52 -4.72 -4.61
CA VAL A 151 -5.30 -5.31 -4.03
C VAL A 151 -4.09 -4.59 -4.61
N ILE A 152 -3.27 -4.00 -3.76
CA ILE A 152 -2.06 -3.28 -4.16
C ILE A 152 -0.85 -4.11 -3.76
N LEU A 153 -0.09 -4.58 -4.73
CA LEU A 153 1.16 -5.29 -4.50
C LEU A 153 2.29 -4.29 -4.28
N THR A 154 3.07 -4.50 -3.24
CA THR A 154 4.27 -3.71 -2.98
C THR A 154 5.48 -4.60 -2.83
N ARG A 155 6.69 -4.02 -2.98
CA ARG A 155 7.97 -4.75 -3.03
C ARG A 155 8.11 -5.67 -4.24
N VAL A 156 7.31 -5.47 -5.28
CA VAL A 156 7.52 -6.14 -6.56
C VAL A 156 8.82 -5.64 -7.19
N HIS A 157 9.69 -6.56 -7.55
CA HIS A 157 11.01 -6.29 -8.14
C HIS A 157 11.31 -7.29 -9.27
N GLY A 158 12.45 -7.20 -9.93
CA GLY A 158 12.78 -7.98 -11.11
C GLY A 158 12.25 -9.42 -11.15
N PRO A 159 12.64 -10.33 -10.22
CA PRO A 159 12.18 -11.72 -10.25
C PRO A 159 10.68 -11.92 -10.07
N THR A 160 10.01 -11.05 -9.28
CA THR A 160 8.56 -11.16 -9.02
C THR A 160 7.71 -10.36 -10.00
N LEU A 161 8.31 -9.53 -10.87
CA LEU A 161 7.56 -8.71 -11.83
C LEU A 161 6.85 -9.54 -12.88
N ALA A 162 7.52 -10.58 -13.43
CA ALA A 162 6.91 -11.46 -14.41
C ALA A 162 5.68 -12.18 -13.85
N GLU A 163 5.76 -12.63 -12.60
CA GLU A 163 4.66 -13.25 -11.88
C GLU A 163 3.51 -12.24 -11.66
N ALA A 164 3.82 -11.01 -11.22
CA ALA A 164 2.84 -9.96 -11.05
C ALA A 164 2.08 -9.67 -12.35
N LEU A 165 2.78 -9.51 -13.47
CA LEU A 165 2.18 -9.25 -14.77
C LEU A 165 1.28 -10.40 -15.25
N ALA A 166 1.69 -11.65 -15.03
CA ALA A 166 0.89 -12.82 -15.37
C ALA A 166 -0.46 -12.80 -14.59
N VAL A 167 -0.39 -12.62 -13.28
CA VAL A 167 -1.58 -12.59 -12.43
C VAL A 167 -2.46 -11.36 -12.71
N MET A 168 -1.86 -10.20 -12.97
CA MET A 168 -2.62 -8.97 -13.26
C MET A 168 -3.41 -9.01 -14.57
N ARG A 169 -2.99 -9.81 -15.54
CA ARG A 169 -3.75 -10.03 -16.79
C ARG A 169 -5.07 -10.74 -16.52
N GLU A 170 -5.06 -11.66 -15.57
CA GLU A 170 -6.23 -12.47 -15.21
C GLU A 170 -7.11 -11.81 -14.13
N ASN A 171 -6.53 -10.89 -13.34
CA ASN A 171 -7.23 -10.25 -12.23
C ASN A 171 -7.13 -8.71 -12.30
N SER A 172 -8.24 -8.06 -12.66
CA SER A 172 -8.30 -6.61 -12.79
C SER A 172 -8.28 -5.84 -11.46
N ALA A 173 -8.49 -6.48 -10.32
CA ALA A 173 -8.44 -5.84 -9.01
C ALA A 173 -7.02 -5.63 -8.47
N ILE A 174 -6.00 -6.26 -9.08
CA ILE A 174 -4.61 -6.19 -8.62
C ILE A 174 -3.88 -5.01 -9.27
N HIS A 175 -3.21 -4.20 -8.46
CA HIS A 175 -2.45 -3.01 -8.82
C HIS A 175 -1.00 -3.13 -8.32
N LEU A 176 -0.08 -2.38 -8.93
CA LEU A 176 1.33 -2.31 -8.51
C LEU A 176 1.67 -0.94 -7.92
N GLU A 177 2.29 -0.96 -6.76
CA GLU A 177 2.93 0.21 -6.16
C GLU A 177 4.37 0.35 -6.69
N THR A 178 4.83 1.58 -6.94
CA THR A 178 6.01 1.85 -7.79
C THR A 178 7.37 1.81 -7.10
N HIS A 179 7.47 1.87 -5.76
CA HIS A 179 8.76 2.13 -5.07
C HIS A 179 9.85 1.06 -5.29
N SER A 180 9.49 -0.16 -5.59
CA SER A 180 10.43 -1.27 -5.80
C SER A 180 10.58 -1.68 -7.27
N LEU A 181 9.89 -1.02 -8.20
CA LEU A 181 9.91 -1.33 -9.64
C LEU A 181 11.14 -0.74 -10.34
N LEU A 182 12.33 -0.97 -9.80
CA LEU A 182 13.59 -0.42 -10.33
C LEU A 182 14.09 -1.28 -11.51
N VAL A 183 13.28 -1.38 -12.55
CA VAL A 183 13.62 -2.08 -13.80
C VAL A 183 13.72 -1.04 -14.92
N PRO A 184 14.76 -1.06 -15.78
CA PRO A 184 14.84 -0.16 -16.92
C PRO A 184 13.56 -0.22 -17.76
N ASP A 185 12.99 0.94 -18.08
CA ASP A 185 11.71 1.10 -18.80
C ASP A 185 10.52 0.33 -18.18
N GLY A 186 10.64 -0.04 -16.89
CA GLY A 186 9.68 -0.90 -16.21
C GLY A 186 8.25 -0.34 -16.23
N LEU A 187 8.08 0.96 -15.98
CA LEU A 187 6.75 1.58 -15.99
C LEU A 187 6.10 1.54 -17.37
N THR A 188 6.88 1.78 -18.44
CA THR A 188 6.39 1.72 -19.82
C THR A 188 5.99 0.30 -20.19
N ARG A 189 6.84 -0.67 -19.86
CA ARG A 189 6.53 -2.10 -20.12
C ARG A 189 5.28 -2.57 -19.38
N ILE A 190 5.13 -2.17 -18.11
CA ILE A 190 3.94 -2.52 -17.34
C ILE A 190 2.70 -1.86 -17.94
N LYS A 191 2.79 -0.56 -18.28
CA LYS A 191 1.72 0.18 -18.94
C LYS A 191 1.27 -0.49 -20.25
N ASP A 192 2.22 -0.93 -21.09
CA ASP A 192 1.92 -1.57 -22.36
C ASP A 192 1.24 -2.95 -22.21
N LEU A 193 1.46 -3.63 -21.09
CA LEU A 193 0.94 -4.96 -20.83
C LEU A 193 -0.38 -5.00 -20.04
N VAL A 194 -0.55 -4.07 -19.09
CA VAL A 194 -1.68 -4.11 -18.16
C VAL A 194 -2.36 -2.74 -17.94
N GLY A 195 -1.85 -1.67 -18.55
CA GLY A 195 -2.37 -0.31 -18.44
C GLY A 195 -1.71 0.53 -17.33
N ALA A 196 -1.59 1.85 -17.57
CA ALA A 196 -1.03 2.80 -16.61
C ALA A 196 -1.94 2.99 -15.39
N GLU A 197 -3.23 2.74 -15.52
CA GLU A 197 -4.22 2.80 -14.43
C GLU A 197 -3.99 1.73 -13.35
N ARG A 198 -3.14 0.75 -13.63
CA ARG A 198 -2.77 -0.32 -12.69
C ARG A 198 -1.53 0.03 -11.87
N LEU A 199 -0.88 1.16 -12.14
CA LEU A 199 0.28 1.67 -11.43
C LEU A 199 -0.14 2.74 -10.42
N ILE A 200 0.38 2.66 -9.20
CA ILE A 200 0.09 3.61 -8.12
C ILE A 200 1.40 4.07 -7.50
N PHE A 201 1.59 5.38 -7.42
CA PHE A 201 2.78 5.97 -6.84
C PHE A 201 2.87 5.69 -5.33
N GLY A 202 4.00 5.15 -4.92
CA GLY A 202 4.41 5.05 -3.54
C GLY A 202 5.92 5.22 -3.43
N SER A 203 6.38 5.88 -2.39
CA SER A 203 7.81 6.14 -2.20
C SER A 203 8.52 5.17 -1.25
N GLY A 204 7.77 4.61 -0.31
CA GLY A 204 8.36 3.88 0.81
C GLY A 204 9.09 4.78 1.82
N ALA A 205 8.85 6.10 1.80
CA ALA A 205 9.39 7.02 2.81
C ALA A 205 8.76 6.69 4.19
N ALA A 206 9.46 6.74 5.28
CA ALA A 206 10.85 7.11 5.56
C ALA A 206 11.90 5.99 5.34
N ALA A 207 11.48 4.76 4.98
CA ALA A 207 12.41 3.64 4.80
C ALA A 207 13.21 3.73 3.48
N ARG A 208 12.75 4.53 2.52
CA ARG A 208 13.31 4.68 1.18
C ARG A 208 13.40 6.15 0.77
N SER A 209 14.16 6.43 -0.29
CA SER A 209 14.31 7.78 -0.83
C SER A 209 13.06 8.20 -1.62
N LEU A 210 12.31 9.16 -1.07
CA LEU A 210 11.16 9.76 -1.73
C LEU A 210 11.53 10.42 -3.06
N SER A 211 12.66 11.15 -3.11
CA SER A 211 13.13 11.80 -4.33
C SER A 211 13.38 10.78 -5.45
N ALA A 212 14.02 9.66 -5.14
CA ALA A 212 14.32 8.63 -6.14
C ALA A 212 13.04 8.01 -6.70
N ALA A 213 12.06 7.70 -5.84
CA ALA A 213 10.79 7.15 -6.26
C ALA A 213 10.01 8.14 -7.15
N LEU A 214 9.97 9.42 -6.77
CA LEU A 214 9.30 10.46 -7.54
C LEU A 214 9.96 10.66 -8.90
N MET A 215 11.29 10.77 -8.93
CA MET A 215 12.04 10.90 -10.19
C MET A 215 11.85 9.71 -11.12
N TYR A 216 11.75 8.50 -10.59
CA TYR A 216 11.51 7.30 -11.39
C TYR A 216 10.24 7.41 -12.24
N VAL A 217 9.14 7.94 -11.66
CA VAL A 217 7.90 8.19 -12.41
C VAL A 217 8.03 9.41 -13.31
N GLN A 218 8.54 10.53 -12.80
CA GLN A 218 8.63 11.80 -13.55
C GLN A 218 9.54 11.70 -14.79
N LYS A 219 10.64 10.94 -14.71
CA LYS A 219 11.62 10.75 -15.80
C LYS A 219 11.33 9.55 -16.70
N SER A 220 10.26 8.79 -16.42
CA SER A 220 9.84 7.69 -17.28
C SER A 220 9.34 8.17 -18.63
N SER A 221 9.23 7.26 -19.60
CA SER A 221 8.68 7.53 -20.94
C SER A 221 7.14 7.53 -20.99
N LEU A 222 6.47 7.52 -19.83
CA LEU A 222 5.02 7.71 -19.76
C LEU A 222 4.64 9.10 -20.27
N SER A 223 3.48 9.23 -20.91
CA SER A 223 2.90 10.54 -21.24
C SER A 223 2.58 11.34 -19.99
N ASP A 224 2.42 12.66 -20.11
CA ASP A 224 2.08 13.52 -18.97
C ASP A 224 0.73 13.13 -18.32
N GLN A 225 -0.22 12.66 -19.12
CA GLN A 225 -1.50 12.16 -18.63
C GLN A 225 -1.32 10.86 -17.83
N GLU A 226 -0.50 9.92 -18.30
CA GLU A 226 -0.20 8.69 -17.58
C GLU A 226 0.60 8.95 -16.30
N LYS A 227 1.59 9.88 -16.34
CA LYS A 227 2.30 10.34 -15.14
C LYS A 227 1.35 10.92 -14.11
N ALA A 228 0.40 11.75 -14.52
CA ALA A 228 -0.59 12.32 -13.62
C ALA A 228 -1.50 11.25 -13.02
N ALA A 229 -1.87 10.25 -13.80
CA ALA A 229 -2.65 9.11 -13.32
C ALA A 229 -1.86 8.31 -12.28
N VAL A 230 -0.62 7.94 -12.56
CA VAL A 230 0.25 7.18 -11.64
C VAL A 230 0.56 7.95 -10.37
N LEU A 231 0.91 9.24 -10.48
CA LEU A 231 1.33 10.07 -9.34
C LEU A 231 0.21 10.42 -8.36
N GLY A 232 -1.06 10.26 -8.74
CA GLY A 232 -2.16 10.54 -7.79
C GLY A 232 -3.54 10.13 -8.27
N GLY A 233 -3.85 10.26 -9.56
CA GLY A 233 -5.18 9.99 -10.11
C GLY A 233 -5.66 8.57 -9.82
N ASN A 234 -4.78 7.58 -9.96
CA ASN A 234 -5.11 6.18 -9.74
C ASN A 234 -5.40 5.88 -8.26
N ALA A 235 -4.60 6.44 -7.34
CA ALA A 235 -4.83 6.30 -5.90
C ALA A 235 -6.18 6.90 -5.50
N LEU A 236 -6.49 8.11 -5.98
CA LEU A 236 -7.77 8.77 -5.71
C LEU A 236 -8.95 7.94 -6.20
N ARG A 237 -8.91 7.48 -7.45
CA ARG A 237 -9.98 6.67 -8.03
C ARG A 237 -10.20 5.38 -7.26
N LEU A 238 -9.12 4.66 -6.96
CA LEU A 238 -9.16 3.36 -6.29
C LEU A 238 -9.73 3.47 -4.87
N LEU A 239 -9.26 4.45 -4.11
CA LEU A 239 -9.59 4.59 -2.70
C LEU A 239 -10.87 5.38 -2.44
N SER A 240 -11.35 6.17 -3.39
CA SER A 240 -12.68 6.77 -3.31
C SER A 240 -13.78 5.74 -3.55
N ALA A 241 -13.57 4.77 -4.44
CA ALA A 241 -14.49 3.66 -4.64
C ALA A 241 -14.63 2.79 -3.37
N ALA A 242 -13.54 2.64 -2.60
CA ALA A 242 -13.55 1.93 -1.31
C ALA A 242 -14.27 2.69 -0.18
N LYS A 243 -14.51 4.01 -0.31
CA LYS A 243 -15.25 4.84 0.67
C LYS A 243 -16.75 4.96 0.36
N GLY A 244 -17.15 4.75 -0.88
CA GLY A 244 -18.51 5.02 -1.39
C GLY A 244 -19.57 3.95 -1.07
N GLY A 245 -19.36 3.11 -0.09
CA GLY A 245 -20.28 2.07 0.34
C GLY A 245 -21.08 2.40 1.61
N HIS A 246 -21.49 3.67 1.75
CA HIS A 246 -22.47 4.06 2.79
C HIS A 246 -23.80 4.38 2.16
#